data_12d5de28fc87c5e763ed733509ddf558
#
_entry.id   12d5de28fc87c5e763ed733509ddf558
#
_cell.length_a   1.000
_cell.length_b   1.000
_cell.length_c   1.000
_cell.angle_alpha   90.00
_cell.angle_beta   90.00
_cell.angle_gamma   90.00
#
_symmetry.space_group_name_H-M   'P 1'
#
loop_
_entity.id
_entity.type
_entity.pdbx_description
1 polymer ?
#
loop_
_entity_poly.entity_id
_entity_poly.type
_entity_poly.pdbx_seq_one_letter_code
_entity_poly.pdbx_strand_id
1 'polypeptide(L)'
;MVDYKKLGLVNTREMFKRAIDGGYAIPAFNFNNLEQLQAIIKASSDLKSPVILQVSKGARKYANQTLLRYLAEGAVEYAKELGCHHPEIALHLDHGDSFETCKSCVDFGFSSVMIDGSSLPYEENIALTKKVVEYAHQFDVTVEAELGVLAGVEDDVVAEVSHYTKPEEVVDFATRTGCDSLAISIGTSHGAYKFTPEQCTRDPKSGRLVPPPLAFDVLAAIEKQLPGFPIVLHGSSSVPQEYVDIINEHGGKMPNAVGIPEEQLRQAAKSAVCKINIDSDSRLAFTAGVRETFDEHPEYFDPRQYCGKAREYMEQLYKHKIIDVLGSENKLANLD
;
A
#
# COMPACT_ATOMS: atom_id res chain seq x y z
N MET A 1 -19.98 15.40 8.28
CA MET A 1 -18.92 14.43 8.61
C MET A 1 -19.50 13.03 8.73
N VAL A 2 -18.86 12.05 8.17
CA VAL A 2 -19.23 10.62 8.26
C VAL A 2 -18.30 9.95 9.27
N ASP A 3 -18.87 9.28 10.25
CA ASP A 3 -18.12 8.49 11.21
C ASP A 3 -17.78 7.13 10.58
N TYR A 4 -16.49 6.83 10.39
CA TYR A 4 -16.01 5.60 9.77
C TYR A 4 -16.48 4.34 10.52
N LYS A 5 -16.67 4.43 11.85
CA LYS A 5 -17.16 3.31 12.67
C LYS A 5 -18.56 2.87 12.26
N LYS A 6 -19.39 3.81 11.78
CA LYS A 6 -20.74 3.50 11.26
C LYS A 6 -20.71 2.80 9.90
N LEU A 7 -19.60 2.89 9.18
CA LEU A 7 -19.34 2.14 7.94
C LEU A 7 -18.76 0.74 8.21
N GLY A 8 -18.57 0.38 9.49
CA GLY A 8 -17.94 -0.90 9.88
C GLY A 8 -16.42 -0.94 9.71
N LEU A 9 -15.80 0.22 9.44
CA LEU A 9 -14.35 0.33 9.28
C LEU A 9 -13.63 0.44 10.64
N VAL A 10 -12.34 0.11 10.65
CA VAL A 10 -11.45 0.30 11.80
C VAL A 10 -10.30 1.25 11.43
N ASN A 11 -9.70 1.92 12.43
CA ASN A 11 -8.44 2.62 12.20
C ASN A 11 -7.24 1.67 12.30
N THR A 12 -6.03 2.18 12.04
CA THR A 12 -4.84 1.33 11.93
C THR A 12 -4.14 1.05 13.27
N ARG A 13 -4.51 1.71 14.36
CA ARG A 13 -3.75 1.70 15.63
C ARG A 13 -3.55 0.30 16.21
N GLU A 14 -4.62 -0.44 16.44
CA GLU A 14 -4.53 -1.77 17.00
C GLU A 14 -4.00 -2.80 16.00
N MET A 15 -4.29 -2.61 14.70
CA MET A 15 -3.73 -3.44 13.63
C MET A 15 -2.20 -3.37 13.61
N PHE A 16 -1.64 -2.16 13.66
CA PHE A 16 -0.20 -1.93 13.62
C PHE A 16 0.50 -2.46 14.87
N LYS A 17 -0.09 -2.27 16.05
CA LYS A 17 0.45 -2.84 17.28
C LYS A 17 0.59 -4.35 17.19
N ARG A 18 -0.48 -5.05 16.77
CA ARG A 18 -0.44 -6.51 16.61
C ARG A 18 0.54 -6.95 15.51
N ALA A 19 0.68 -6.16 14.44
CA ALA A 19 1.61 -6.46 13.36
C ALA A 19 3.06 -6.41 13.84
N ILE A 20 3.44 -5.39 14.61
CA ILE A 20 4.78 -5.25 15.21
C ILE A 20 5.04 -6.42 16.18
N ASP A 21 4.13 -6.66 17.12
CA ASP A 21 4.26 -7.71 18.14
C ASP A 21 4.33 -9.10 17.49
N GLY A 22 3.66 -9.31 16.36
CA GLY A 22 3.58 -10.57 15.64
C GLY A 22 4.62 -10.78 14.54
N GLY A 23 5.44 -9.78 14.21
CA GLY A 23 6.44 -9.85 13.14
C GLY A 23 5.85 -10.08 11.74
N TYR A 24 4.79 -9.35 11.40
CA TYR A 24 4.15 -9.32 10.09
C TYR A 24 3.78 -7.91 9.68
N ALA A 25 3.42 -7.69 8.43
CA ALA A 25 2.93 -6.41 7.96
C ALA A 25 1.48 -6.49 7.47
N ILE A 26 0.71 -5.43 7.69
CA ILE A 26 -0.64 -5.29 7.15
C ILE A 26 -0.52 -4.94 5.66
N PRO A 27 -1.22 -5.67 4.77
CA PRO A 27 -1.28 -5.31 3.35
C PRO A 27 -2.05 -4.00 3.17
N ALA A 28 -1.43 -3.04 2.51
CA ALA A 28 -2.07 -1.82 2.06
C ALA A 28 -2.19 -1.87 0.52
N PHE A 29 -3.36 -2.31 0.05
CA PHE A 29 -3.63 -2.48 -1.37
C PHE A 29 -4.35 -1.27 -1.94
N ASN A 30 -3.75 -0.63 -2.95
CA ASN A 30 -4.38 0.43 -3.71
C ASN A 30 -5.47 -0.14 -4.62
N PHE A 31 -6.60 0.56 -4.72
CA PHE A 31 -7.67 0.21 -5.65
C PHE A 31 -8.25 1.43 -6.35
N ASN A 32 -8.71 1.23 -7.58
CA ASN A 32 -9.28 2.26 -8.44
C ASN A 32 -10.69 1.89 -8.95
N ASN A 33 -11.06 0.62 -8.88
CA ASN A 33 -12.28 0.09 -9.46
C ASN A 33 -12.88 -1.05 -8.61
N LEU A 34 -14.04 -1.52 -9.01
CA LEU A 34 -14.81 -2.56 -8.32
C LEU A 34 -14.08 -3.91 -8.35
N GLU A 35 -13.45 -4.26 -9.47
CA GLU A 35 -12.78 -5.55 -9.66
C GLU A 35 -11.58 -5.72 -8.74
N GLN A 36 -10.77 -4.66 -8.57
CA GLN A 36 -9.68 -4.64 -7.59
C GLN A 36 -10.21 -4.81 -6.17
N LEU A 37 -11.24 -4.04 -5.81
CA LEU A 37 -11.85 -4.11 -4.49
C LEU A 37 -12.38 -5.53 -4.19
N GLN A 38 -13.12 -6.14 -5.13
CA GLN A 38 -13.63 -7.50 -4.96
C GLN A 38 -12.51 -8.53 -4.74
N ALA A 39 -11.42 -8.44 -5.51
CA ALA A 39 -10.29 -9.34 -5.37
C ALA A 39 -9.56 -9.16 -4.03
N ILE A 40 -9.36 -7.91 -3.57
CA ILE A 40 -8.77 -7.59 -2.27
C ILE A 40 -9.60 -8.20 -1.13
N ILE A 41 -10.90 -7.92 -1.13
CA ILE A 41 -11.78 -8.40 -0.05
C ILE A 41 -11.90 -9.92 -0.06
N LYS A 42 -11.99 -10.54 -1.24
CA LYS A 42 -12.03 -12.01 -1.35
C LYS A 42 -10.77 -12.65 -0.78
N ALA A 43 -9.59 -12.17 -1.20
CA ALA A 43 -8.31 -12.70 -0.71
C ALA A 43 -8.14 -12.50 0.80
N SER A 44 -8.44 -11.30 1.30
CA SER A 44 -8.32 -10.97 2.73
C SER A 44 -9.30 -11.76 3.60
N SER A 45 -10.55 -11.95 3.14
CA SER A 45 -11.56 -12.74 3.86
C SER A 45 -11.22 -14.22 3.90
N ASP A 46 -10.82 -14.81 2.77
CA ASP A 46 -10.43 -16.23 2.69
C ASP A 46 -9.28 -16.55 3.64
N LEU A 47 -8.33 -15.61 3.78
CA LEU A 47 -7.12 -15.78 4.58
C LEU A 47 -7.23 -15.17 5.99
N LYS A 48 -8.38 -14.66 6.37
CA LYS A 48 -8.61 -14.00 7.67
C LYS A 48 -7.51 -12.97 7.98
N SER A 49 -7.16 -12.16 6.98
CA SER A 49 -6.14 -11.11 7.06
C SER A 49 -6.78 -9.74 7.27
N PRO A 50 -6.29 -8.92 8.21
CA PRO A 50 -6.61 -7.50 8.21
C PRO A 50 -6.10 -6.85 6.93
N VAL A 51 -6.75 -5.77 6.47
CA VAL A 51 -6.38 -5.09 5.22
C VAL A 51 -6.61 -3.59 5.28
N ILE A 52 -5.75 -2.84 4.61
CA ILE A 52 -5.90 -1.42 4.36
C ILE A 52 -6.29 -1.23 2.90
N LEU A 53 -7.49 -0.71 2.67
CA LEU A 53 -7.96 -0.24 1.37
C LEU A 53 -7.37 1.15 1.14
N GLN A 54 -6.43 1.25 0.21
CA GLN A 54 -5.65 2.44 -0.01
C GLN A 54 -6.14 3.20 -1.25
N VAL A 55 -6.28 4.51 -1.13
CA VAL A 55 -6.82 5.36 -2.19
C VAL A 55 -5.96 6.61 -2.32
N SER A 56 -5.27 6.74 -3.46
CA SER A 56 -4.54 7.95 -3.81
C SER A 56 -5.47 9.10 -4.20
N LYS A 57 -4.94 10.32 -4.28
CA LYS A 57 -5.66 11.48 -4.80
C LYS A 57 -6.17 11.24 -6.24
N GLY A 58 -5.35 10.61 -7.09
CA GLY A 58 -5.71 10.24 -8.45
C GLY A 58 -6.86 9.22 -8.49
N ALA A 59 -6.81 8.17 -7.68
CA ALA A 59 -7.87 7.19 -7.55
C ALA A 59 -9.18 7.80 -7.03
N ARG A 60 -9.12 8.73 -6.06
CA ARG A 60 -10.30 9.48 -5.58
C ARG A 60 -10.96 10.31 -6.68
N LYS A 61 -10.16 10.95 -7.52
CA LYS A 61 -10.67 11.73 -8.66
C LYS A 61 -11.32 10.83 -9.71
N TYR A 62 -10.69 9.68 -10.00
CA TYR A 62 -11.17 8.72 -10.99
C TYR A 62 -12.48 8.04 -10.55
N ALA A 63 -12.52 7.48 -9.35
CA ALA A 63 -13.65 6.70 -8.86
C ALA A 63 -14.79 7.54 -8.28
N ASN A 64 -14.55 8.82 -7.97
CA ASN A 64 -15.45 9.73 -7.24
C ASN A 64 -15.55 9.42 -5.74
N GLN A 65 -15.40 10.46 -4.94
CA GLN A 65 -15.36 10.37 -3.47
C GLN A 65 -16.63 9.76 -2.85
N THR A 66 -17.80 10.07 -3.39
CA THR A 66 -19.07 9.51 -2.88
C THR A 66 -19.15 8.01 -3.15
N LEU A 67 -18.78 7.57 -4.36
CA LEU A 67 -18.78 6.16 -4.71
C LEU A 67 -17.78 5.38 -3.87
N LEU A 68 -16.58 5.91 -3.64
CA LEU A 68 -15.57 5.27 -2.80
C LEU A 68 -16.05 4.98 -1.38
N ARG A 69 -16.81 5.89 -0.77
CA ARG A 69 -17.38 5.66 0.55
C ARG A 69 -18.33 4.47 0.56
N TYR A 70 -19.25 4.41 -0.40
CA TYR A 70 -20.18 3.28 -0.49
C TYR A 70 -19.50 1.98 -0.90
N LEU A 71 -18.44 2.04 -1.69
CA LEU A 71 -17.59 0.89 -1.98
C LEU A 71 -16.89 0.36 -0.72
N ALA A 72 -16.38 1.25 0.13
CA ALA A 72 -15.74 0.85 1.39
C ALA A 72 -16.75 0.25 2.39
N GLU A 73 -17.94 0.84 2.52
CA GLU A 73 -19.04 0.28 3.31
C GLU A 73 -19.48 -1.09 2.76
N GLY A 74 -19.67 -1.18 1.44
CA GLY A 74 -20.00 -2.42 0.75
C GLY A 74 -18.91 -3.49 0.88
N ALA A 75 -17.63 -3.11 0.95
CA ALA A 75 -16.52 -4.04 1.19
C ALA A 75 -16.63 -4.75 2.54
N VAL A 76 -17.05 -4.04 3.60
CA VAL A 76 -17.29 -4.63 4.93
C VAL A 76 -18.42 -5.63 4.89
N GLU A 77 -19.54 -5.29 4.26
CA GLU A 77 -20.68 -6.22 4.13
C GLU A 77 -20.32 -7.42 3.25
N TYR A 78 -19.62 -7.20 2.14
CA TYR A 78 -19.16 -8.28 1.26
C TYR A 78 -18.21 -9.26 1.99
N ALA A 79 -17.31 -8.76 2.83
CA ALA A 79 -16.46 -9.63 3.66
C ALA A 79 -17.30 -10.52 4.59
N LYS A 80 -18.38 -9.99 5.19
CA LYS A 80 -19.31 -10.76 6.03
C LYS A 80 -20.07 -11.82 5.22
N GLU A 81 -20.51 -11.51 4.00
CA GLU A 81 -21.13 -12.46 3.08
C GLU A 81 -20.19 -13.62 2.73
N LEU A 82 -18.88 -13.35 2.64
CA LEU A 82 -17.83 -14.36 2.43
C LEU A 82 -17.49 -15.17 3.69
N GLY A 83 -18.16 -14.92 4.81
CA GLY A 83 -17.97 -15.65 6.07
C GLY A 83 -16.91 -15.04 7.00
N CYS A 84 -16.38 -13.87 6.69
CA CYS A 84 -15.53 -13.11 7.60
C CYS A 84 -16.41 -12.19 8.47
N HIS A 85 -16.88 -12.70 9.62
CA HIS A 85 -17.88 -11.99 10.43
C HIS A 85 -17.32 -10.75 11.16
N HIS A 86 -16.01 -10.71 11.39
CA HIS A 86 -15.32 -9.61 12.06
C HIS A 86 -14.18 -9.07 11.20
N PRO A 87 -14.47 -8.51 10.00
CA PRO A 87 -13.43 -8.00 9.12
C PRO A 87 -12.75 -6.77 9.72
N GLU A 88 -11.44 -6.69 9.62
CA GLU A 88 -10.66 -5.52 9.99
C GLU A 88 -10.19 -4.82 8.72
N ILE A 89 -10.99 -3.85 8.28
CA ILE A 89 -10.77 -3.09 7.05
C ILE A 89 -10.60 -1.61 7.42
N ALA A 90 -9.45 -1.02 7.07
CA ALA A 90 -9.23 0.41 7.16
C ALA A 90 -9.34 1.05 5.77
N LEU A 91 -9.97 2.21 5.67
CA LEU A 91 -9.95 3.05 4.47
C LEU A 91 -8.94 4.17 4.67
N HIS A 92 -7.92 4.22 3.83
CA HIS A 92 -6.75 5.07 4.00
C HIS A 92 -6.52 5.98 2.79
N LEU A 93 -6.27 7.27 3.05
CA LEU A 93 -5.75 8.21 2.04
C LEU A 93 -4.25 7.97 1.89
N ASP A 94 -3.82 7.68 0.66
CA ASP A 94 -2.45 7.51 0.26
C ASP A 94 -1.90 8.81 -0.35
N HIS A 95 -0.73 9.27 0.11
CA HIS A 95 -0.07 10.52 -0.30
C HIS A 95 -1.00 11.75 -0.35
N GLY A 96 -1.58 12.11 0.78
CA GLY A 96 -2.28 13.39 0.91
C GLY A 96 -1.32 14.58 0.74
N ASP A 97 -1.66 15.49 -0.16
CA ASP A 97 -0.81 16.62 -0.58
C ASP A 97 -1.03 17.90 0.21
N SER A 98 -2.07 17.93 1.02
CA SER A 98 -2.46 19.13 1.77
C SER A 98 -3.35 18.79 2.97
N PHE A 99 -3.43 19.73 3.90
CA PHE A 99 -4.38 19.65 5.02
C PHE A 99 -5.82 19.51 4.53
N GLU A 100 -6.20 20.24 3.50
CA GLU A 100 -7.55 20.25 2.93
C GLU A 100 -7.93 18.89 2.36
N THR A 101 -6.99 18.21 1.68
CA THR A 101 -7.17 16.85 1.16
C THR A 101 -7.37 15.86 2.31
N CYS A 102 -6.50 15.87 3.33
CA CYS A 102 -6.63 15.00 4.50
C CYS A 102 -7.94 15.27 5.25
N LYS A 103 -8.26 16.55 5.52
CA LYS A 103 -9.51 16.95 6.14
C LYS A 103 -10.74 16.45 5.38
N SER A 104 -10.73 16.59 4.07
CA SER A 104 -11.82 16.10 3.22
C SER A 104 -12.01 14.58 3.35
N CYS A 105 -10.92 13.80 3.45
CA CYS A 105 -11.01 12.35 3.65
C CYS A 105 -11.57 12.00 5.03
N VAL A 106 -11.09 12.63 6.09
CA VAL A 106 -11.62 12.47 7.45
C VAL A 106 -13.12 12.77 7.49
N ASP A 107 -13.53 13.89 6.90
CA ASP A 107 -14.95 14.29 6.86
C ASP A 107 -15.83 13.29 6.09
N PHE A 108 -15.26 12.55 5.17
CA PHE A 108 -15.94 11.56 4.34
C PHE A 108 -15.92 10.12 4.86
N GLY A 109 -15.33 9.88 6.03
CA GLY A 109 -15.35 8.58 6.70
C GLY A 109 -14.14 7.70 6.41
N PHE A 110 -13.01 8.29 6.03
CA PHE A 110 -11.73 7.58 6.07
C PHE A 110 -11.32 7.33 7.52
N SER A 111 -10.83 6.13 7.80
CA SER A 111 -10.39 5.73 9.14
C SER A 111 -8.91 5.99 9.39
N SER A 112 -8.18 6.30 8.32
CA SER A 112 -6.76 6.64 8.34
C SER A 112 -6.43 7.59 7.19
N VAL A 113 -5.49 8.50 7.38
CA VAL A 113 -5.00 9.40 6.32
C VAL A 113 -3.48 9.52 6.40
N MET A 114 -2.83 9.64 5.24
CA MET A 114 -1.44 10.03 5.15
C MET A 114 -1.32 11.47 4.70
N ILE A 115 -0.43 12.22 5.34
CA ILE A 115 0.06 13.51 4.86
C ILE A 115 1.51 13.39 4.43
N ASP A 116 1.77 13.67 3.18
CA ASP A 116 3.11 13.66 2.61
C ASP A 116 3.68 15.07 2.51
N GLY A 117 4.49 15.44 3.50
CA GLY A 117 5.25 16.68 3.55
C GLY A 117 6.74 16.47 3.26
N SER A 118 7.14 15.29 2.77
CA SER A 118 8.56 14.90 2.60
C SER A 118 9.35 15.80 1.65
N SER A 119 8.68 16.42 0.69
CA SER A 119 9.28 17.40 -0.23
C SER A 119 9.46 18.80 0.36
N LEU A 120 8.87 19.08 1.52
CA LEU A 120 8.98 20.37 2.21
C LEU A 120 10.24 20.43 3.09
N PRO A 121 10.71 21.64 3.46
CA PRO A 121 11.68 21.78 4.54
C PRO A 121 11.20 21.10 5.84
N TYR A 122 12.11 20.53 6.61
CA TYR A 122 11.82 19.71 7.79
C TYR A 122 10.81 20.35 8.76
N GLU A 123 10.99 21.63 9.10
CA GLU A 123 10.09 22.37 10.00
C GLU A 123 8.70 22.58 9.39
N GLU A 124 8.60 22.74 8.07
CA GLU A 124 7.32 22.88 7.37
C GLU A 124 6.58 21.54 7.31
N ASN A 125 7.31 20.42 7.09
CA ASN A 125 6.75 19.07 7.17
C ASN A 125 6.18 18.81 8.57
N ILE A 126 6.92 19.12 9.63
CA ILE A 126 6.43 19.01 11.02
C ILE A 126 5.17 19.84 11.22
N ALA A 127 5.16 21.09 10.81
CA ALA A 127 4.02 21.99 11.02
C ALA A 127 2.77 21.50 10.27
N LEU A 128 2.93 21.04 9.03
CA LEU A 128 1.84 20.49 8.22
C LEU A 128 1.30 19.18 8.81
N THR A 129 2.20 18.26 9.14
CA THR A 129 1.83 16.96 9.74
C THR A 129 1.09 17.16 11.06
N LYS A 130 1.61 17.99 11.95
CA LYS A 130 0.97 18.30 13.23
C LYS A 130 -0.45 18.87 13.05
N LYS A 131 -0.65 19.76 12.11
CA LYS A 131 -1.97 20.33 11.77
C LYS A 131 -2.97 19.25 11.37
N VAL A 132 -2.53 18.27 10.58
CA VAL A 132 -3.37 17.13 10.16
C VAL A 132 -3.68 16.22 11.36
N VAL A 133 -2.68 15.91 12.18
CA VAL A 133 -2.83 15.09 13.38
C VAL A 133 -3.83 15.72 14.35
N GLU A 134 -3.68 17.01 14.66
CA GLU A 134 -4.59 17.74 15.55
C GLU A 134 -6.04 17.73 15.06
N TYR A 135 -6.26 17.69 13.76
CA TYR A 135 -7.61 17.58 13.20
C TYR A 135 -8.13 16.14 13.25
N ALA A 136 -7.36 15.19 12.72
CA ALA A 136 -7.79 13.79 12.54
C ALA A 136 -8.05 13.09 13.89
N HIS A 137 -7.23 13.35 14.90
CA HIS A 137 -7.35 12.74 16.22
C HIS A 137 -8.64 13.13 16.96
N GLN A 138 -9.27 14.27 16.63
CA GLN A 138 -10.58 14.64 17.19
C GLN A 138 -11.67 13.61 16.82
N PHE A 139 -11.46 12.85 15.76
CA PHE A 139 -12.39 11.87 15.21
C PHE A 139 -11.86 10.43 15.31
N ASP A 140 -10.81 10.21 16.08
CA ASP A 140 -10.12 8.90 16.22
C ASP A 140 -9.61 8.32 14.89
N VAL A 141 -9.28 9.19 13.93
CA VAL A 141 -8.67 8.81 12.64
C VAL A 141 -7.15 8.85 12.80
N THR A 142 -6.47 7.77 12.38
CA THR A 142 -5.00 7.67 12.45
C THR A 142 -4.32 8.45 11.33
N VAL A 143 -3.13 8.96 11.62
CA VAL A 143 -2.33 9.76 10.68
C VAL A 143 -0.98 9.12 10.46
N GLU A 144 -0.69 8.83 9.19
CA GLU A 144 0.62 8.46 8.68
C GLU A 144 1.34 9.72 8.18
N ALA A 145 2.63 9.82 8.43
CA ALA A 145 3.48 10.89 7.90
C ALA A 145 4.64 10.29 7.12
N GLU A 146 5.41 11.12 6.40
CA GLU A 146 6.59 10.67 5.66
C GLU A 146 7.83 11.50 6.02
N LEU A 147 8.95 10.80 6.22
CA LEU A 147 10.26 11.39 6.45
C LEU A 147 11.32 10.70 5.57
N GLY A 148 12.05 11.50 4.81
CA GLY A 148 12.84 11.05 3.68
C GLY A 148 12.08 11.23 2.38
N VAL A 149 12.72 11.00 1.23
CA VAL A 149 12.10 11.15 -0.09
C VAL A 149 12.29 9.86 -0.88
N LEU A 150 11.19 9.33 -1.42
CA LEU A 150 11.24 8.19 -2.33
C LEU A 150 11.27 8.67 -3.78
N ALA A 151 12.20 8.13 -4.58
CA ALA A 151 12.24 8.36 -6.01
C ALA A 151 11.09 7.62 -6.73
N GLY A 152 10.87 7.97 -8.00
CA GLY A 152 9.89 7.31 -8.88
C GLY A 152 8.66 8.15 -9.13
N VAL A 153 7.67 7.53 -9.76
CA VAL A 153 6.41 8.16 -10.15
C VAL A 153 5.25 7.31 -9.64
N GLU A 154 4.40 7.91 -8.82
CA GLU A 154 3.13 7.34 -8.40
C GLU A 154 2.06 8.43 -8.42
N ASP A 155 1.11 8.31 -9.34
CA ASP A 155 0.10 9.33 -9.65
C ASP A 155 0.73 10.74 -9.84
N ASP A 156 0.45 11.67 -8.91
CA ASP A 156 0.97 13.04 -8.92
C ASP A 156 2.32 13.19 -8.15
N VAL A 157 2.79 12.13 -7.49
CA VAL A 157 4.06 12.14 -6.74
C VAL A 157 5.21 11.79 -7.68
N VAL A 158 6.14 12.71 -7.86
CA VAL A 158 7.31 12.53 -8.74
C VAL A 158 8.56 13.00 -8.01
N ALA A 159 9.56 12.14 -7.87
CA ALA A 159 10.89 12.49 -7.39
C ALA A 159 11.98 11.80 -8.20
N GLU A 160 13.01 12.54 -8.60
CA GLU A 160 14.11 12.00 -9.40
C GLU A 160 15.11 11.20 -8.56
N VAL A 161 15.25 11.55 -7.28
CA VAL A 161 16.29 11.00 -6.39
C VAL A 161 15.68 10.67 -5.03
N SER A 162 16.02 9.50 -4.50
CA SER A 162 15.69 9.13 -3.12
C SER A 162 16.63 9.78 -2.13
N HIS A 163 16.07 10.27 -1.03
CA HIS A 163 16.83 10.69 0.15
C HIS A 163 16.42 9.79 1.32
N TYR A 164 17.34 8.96 1.80
CA TYR A 164 17.07 8.06 2.91
C TYR A 164 16.72 8.84 4.18
N THR A 165 15.81 8.25 4.94
CA THR A 165 15.42 8.77 6.25
C THR A 165 16.64 8.80 7.17
N LYS A 166 16.87 9.93 7.85
CA LYS A 166 17.92 10.06 8.83
C LYS A 166 17.45 9.57 10.19
N PRO A 167 18.03 8.49 10.74
CA PRO A 167 17.57 7.93 12.01
C PRO A 167 17.56 8.94 13.17
N GLU A 168 18.47 9.91 13.18
CA GLU A 168 18.56 10.96 14.20
C GLU A 168 17.39 11.94 14.21
N GLU A 169 16.63 12.04 13.11
CA GLU A 169 15.48 12.97 12.99
C GLU A 169 14.15 12.30 13.42
N VAL A 170 14.07 10.96 13.47
CA VAL A 170 12.76 10.25 13.62
C VAL A 170 12.10 10.48 14.97
N VAL A 171 12.87 10.57 16.06
CA VAL A 171 12.32 10.78 17.41
C VAL A 171 11.75 12.19 17.54
N ASP A 172 12.49 13.20 17.09
CA ASP A 172 12.04 14.60 17.11
C ASP A 172 10.79 14.77 16.25
N PHE A 173 10.81 14.22 15.03
CA PHE A 173 9.69 14.29 14.11
C PHE A 173 8.42 13.65 14.70
N ALA A 174 8.49 12.38 15.12
CA ALA A 174 7.35 11.66 15.67
C ALA A 174 6.80 12.33 16.95
N THR A 175 7.69 12.79 17.83
CA THR A 175 7.29 13.47 19.08
C THR A 175 6.60 14.81 18.83
N ARG A 176 7.13 15.61 17.90
CA ARG A 176 6.61 16.97 17.63
C ARG A 176 5.33 16.94 16.81
N THR A 177 5.18 15.96 15.92
CA THR A 177 3.99 15.81 15.07
C THR A 177 2.87 15.05 15.77
N GLY A 178 3.20 14.03 16.55
CA GLY A 178 2.24 13.11 17.15
C GLY A 178 1.58 12.16 16.14
N CYS A 179 2.22 11.91 14.97
CA CYS A 179 1.71 10.95 13.98
C CYS A 179 1.65 9.53 14.55
N ASP A 180 0.74 8.71 14.03
CA ASP A 180 0.50 7.33 14.49
C ASP A 180 1.43 6.33 13.80
N SER A 181 1.96 6.66 12.62
CA SER A 181 2.93 5.85 11.87
C SER A 181 3.80 6.73 10.98
N LEU A 182 4.95 6.19 10.57
CA LEU A 182 5.94 6.92 9.79
C LEU A 182 6.39 6.10 8.57
N ALA A 183 6.12 6.63 7.39
CA ALA A 183 6.71 6.14 6.15
C ALA A 183 8.18 6.60 6.08
N ILE A 184 9.06 5.66 5.75
CA ILE A 184 10.50 5.88 5.68
C ILE A 184 11.05 5.52 4.30
N SER A 185 12.15 6.17 3.94
CA SER A 185 12.92 5.88 2.72
C SER A 185 14.17 5.08 3.07
N ILE A 186 14.23 3.84 2.59
CA ILE A 186 15.37 2.91 2.77
C ILE A 186 15.80 2.24 1.46
N GLY A 187 15.46 2.85 0.32
CA GLY A 187 15.82 2.33 -1.01
C GLY A 187 14.66 1.73 -1.79
N THR A 188 13.43 1.85 -1.31
CA THR A 188 12.23 1.59 -2.13
C THR A 188 11.99 2.75 -3.10
N SER A 189 11.19 2.53 -4.14
CA SER A 189 10.88 3.53 -5.16
C SER A 189 9.49 3.27 -5.75
N HIS A 190 8.80 4.33 -6.16
CA HIS A 190 7.46 4.25 -6.74
C HIS A 190 7.45 3.69 -8.19
N GLY A 191 6.31 3.15 -8.63
CA GLY A 191 6.10 2.65 -9.99
C GLY A 191 6.65 1.25 -10.25
N ALA A 192 6.60 0.82 -11.53
CA ALA A 192 7.06 -0.51 -11.99
C ALA A 192 8.51 -0.48 -12.53
N TYR A 193 9.09 0.68 -12.69
CA TYR A 193 10.47 0.91 -13.14
C TYR A 193 11.27 1.55 -12.01
N LYS A 194 11.40 0.82 -10.90
CA LYS A 194 11.97 1.34 -9.65
C LYS A 194 13.46 1.64 -9.75
N PHE A 195 14.16 0.93 -10.62
CA PHE A 195 15.60 1.03 -10.84
C PHE A 195 15.92 1.02 -12.31
N THR A 196 16.93 1.76 -12.72
CA THR A 196 17.47 1.66 -14.06
C THR A 196 18.31 0.39 -14.21
N PRO A 197 18.51 -0.15 -15.46
CA PRO A 197 19.36 -1.31 -15.67
C PRO A 197 20.79 -1.14 -15.12
N GLU A 198 21.31 0.11 -15.11
CA GLU A 198 22.65 0.45 -14.62
C GLU A 198 22.74 0.38 -13.08
N GLN A 199 21.63 0.56 -12.38
CA GLN A 199 21.55 0.43 -10.92
C GLN A 199 21.43 -1.03 -10.48
N CYS A 200 21.09 -1.93 -11.40
CA CYS A 200 20.85 -3.34 -11.13
C CYS A 200 22.06 -4.20 -11.52
N THR A 201 22.19 -5.35 -10.89
CA THR A 201 22.96 -6.47 -11.40
C THR A 201 22.07 -7.38 -12.24
N ARG A 202 22.65 -8.40 -12.90
CA ARG A 202 21.87 -9.42 -13.62
C ARG A 202 22.09 -10.77 -12.99
N ASP A 203 20.99 -11.46 -12.73
CA ASP A 203 21.03 -12.86 -12.31
C ASP A 203 21.65 -13.71 -13.45
N PRO A 204 22.72 -14.47 -13.18
CA PRO A 204 23.44 -15.20 -14.23
C PRO A 204 22.65 -16.37 -14.82
N LYS A 205 21.59 -16.82 -14.15
CA LYS A 205 20.77 -17.96 -14.63
C LYS A 205 19.57 -17.50 -15.44
N SER A 206 18.84 -16.50 -14.94
CA SER A 206 17.62 -16.00 -15.59
C SER A 206 17.85 -14.80 -16.49
N GLY A 207 18.99 -14.09 -16.36
CA GLY A 207 19.28 -12.84 -17.05
C GLY A 207 18.45 -11.65 -16.57
N ARG A 208 17.58 -11.83 -15.57
CA ARG A 208 16.71 -10.79 -15.01
C ARG A 208 17.49 -9.77 -14.21
N LEU A 209 16.95 -8.56 -14.12
CA LEU A 209 17.52 -7.51 -13.30
C LEU A 209 17.31 -7.84 -11.81
N VAL A 210 18.36 -7.61 -11.03
CA VAL A 210 18.37 -7.74 -9.57
C VAL A 210 18.69 -6.35 -8.99
N PRO A 211 17.75 -5.73 -8.29
CA PRO A 211 17.95 -4.39 -7.73
C PRO A 211 18.93 -4.41 -6.56
N PRO A 212 19.45 -3.23 -6.16
CA PRO A 212 20.28 -3.12 -4.95
C PRO A 212 19.45 -3.50 -3.69
N PRO A 213 20.12 -3.97 -2.63
CA PRO A 213 19.44 -4.29 -1.39
C PRO A 213 18.88 -3.03 -0.70
N LEU A 214 17.79 -3.21 0.07
CA LEU A 214 17.29 -2.17 0.96
C LEU A 214 18.30 -1.86 2.08
N ALA A 215 18.31 -0.63 2.56
CA ALA A 215 19.17 -0.17 3.64
C ALA A 215 18.65 -0.63 5.02
N PHE A 216 18.80 -1.92 5.31
CA PHE A 216 18.35 -2.52 6.59
C PHE A 216 19.11 -1.96 7.80
N ASP A 217 20.31 -1.45 7.63
CA ASP A 217 21.07 -0.73 8.66
C ASP A 217 20.36 0.57 9.08
N VAL A 218 19.78 1.30 8.12
CA VAL A 218 18.96 2.49 8.40
C VAL A 218 17.68 2.07 9.15
N LEU A 219 16.98 1.03 8.70
CA LEU A 219 15.80 0.50 9.38
C LEU A 219 16.11 0.10 10.84
N ALA A 220 17.19 -0.66 11.05
CA ALA A 220 17.61 -1.07 12.40
C ALA A 220 17.99 0.12 13.30
N ALA A 221 18.62 1.17 12.73
CA ALA A 221 18.92 2.39 13.47
C ALA A 221 17.66 3.16 13.87
N ILE A 222 16.64 3.22 13.00
CA ILE A 222 15.33 3.82 13.29
C ILE A 222 14.62 3.03 14.41
N GLU A 223 14.53 1.72 14.30
CA GLU A 223 13.91 0.85 15.32
C GLU A 223 14.54 1.01 16.70
N LYS A 224 15.87 1.15 16.73
CA LYS A 224 16.60 1.39 17.99
C LYS A 224 16.21 2.72 18.64
N GLN A 225 15.91 3.74 17.87
CA GLN A 225 15.56 5.07 18.36
C GLN A 225 14.05 5.20 18.70
N LEU A 226 13.19 4.50 17.95
CA LEU A 226 11.74 4.48 18.13
C LEU A 226 11.25 3.03 18.33
N PRO A 227 11.60 2.36 19.42
CA PRO A 227 11.20 0.96 19.63
C PRO A 227 9.67 0.82 19.69
N GLY A 228 9.12 -0.09 18.87
CA GLY A 228 7.69 -0.36 18.81
C GLY A 228 6.86 0.71 18.12
N PHE A 229 7.47 1.72 17.52
CA PHE A 229 6.74 2.72 16.72
C PHE A 229 6.42 2.16 15.33
N PRO A 230 5.18 2.36 14.81
CA PRO A 230 4.76 1.84 13.52
C PRO A 230 5.53 2.45 12.35
N ILE A 231 6.27 1.62 11.62
CA ILE A 231 7.01 1.99 10.41
C ILE A 231 6.28 1.46 9.16
N VAL A 232 6.29 2.26 8.11
CA VAL A 232 5.62 1.96 6.84
C VAL A 232 6.62 2.01 5.69
N LEU A 233 6.46 1.10 4.72
CA LEU A 233 7.21 1.15 3.46
C LEU A 233 6.28 1.45 2.28
N HIS A 234 6.56 2.57 1.62
CA HIS A 234 6.04 2.95 0.32
C HIS A 234 6.93 2.46 -0.82
N GLY A 235 6.46 2.52 -2.06
CA GLY A 235 7.23 2.13 -3.23
C GLY A 235 7.69 0.66 -3.22
N SER A 236 6.93 -0.23 -2.57
CA SER A 236 7.36 -1.58 -2.20
C SER A 236 6.78 -2.70 -3.08
N SER A 237 6.12 -2.38 -4.19
CA SER A 237 5.67 -3.40 -5.14
C SER A 237 6.85 -4.22 -5.67
N SER A 238 6.70 -5.54 -5.75
CA SER A 238 7.76 -6.46 -6.19
C SER A 238 7.89 -6.59 -7.71
N VAL A 239 6.90 -6.08 -8.45
CA VAL A 239 6.83 -6.17 -9.91
C VAL A 239 6.97 -7.63 -10.36
N PRO A 240 5.98 -8.50 -10.03
CA PRO A 240 6.06 -9.92 -10.34
C PRO A 240 6.29 -10.15 -11.82
N GLN A 241 7.40 -10.81 -12.14
CA GLN A 241 7.88 -10.97 -13.53
C GLN A 241 6.95 -11.82 -14.37
N GLU A 242 6.16 -12.70 -13.75
CA GLU A 242 5.14 -13.49 -14.45
C GLU A 242 4.09 -12.60 -15.13
N TYR A 243 3.61 -11.55 -14.47
CA TYR A 243 2.65 -10.62 -15.08
C TYR A 243 3.31 -9.70 -16.11
N VAL A 244 4.57 -9.33 -15.90
CA VAL A 244 5.34 -8.57 -16.90
C VAL A 244 5.53 -9.40 -18.18
N ASP A 245 5.85 -10.70 -18.05
CA ASP A 245 5.99 -11.62 -19.17
C ASP A 245 4.66 -11.77 -19.92
N ILE A 246 3.55 -12.04 -19.24
CA ILE A 246 2.21 -12.13 -19.85
C ILE A 246 1.85 -10.83 -20.58
N ILE A 247 2.07 -9.67 -19.96
CA ILE A 247 1.81 -8.38 -20.60
C ILE A 247 2.60 -8.25 -21.90
N ASN A 248 3.89 -8.60 -21.90
CA ASN A 248 4.75 -8.48 -23.06
C ASN A 248 4.40 -9.50 -24.16
N GLU A 249 4.04 -10.73 -23.80
CA GLU A 249 3.61 -11.78 -24.72
C GLU A 249 2.31 -11.43 -25.43
N HIS A 250 1.38 -10.76 -24.73
CA HIS A 250 0.07 -10.36 -25.24
C HIS A 250 0.00 -8.87 -25.67
N GLY A 251 1.02 -8.43 -26.41
CA GLY A 251 1.05 -7.13 -27.10
C GLY A 251 1.35 -5.91 -26.24
N GLY A 252 1.81 -6.11 -25.00
CA GLY A 252 2.33 -5.03 -24.16
C GLY A 252 3.80 -4.72 -24.43
N LYS A 253 4.34 -3.73 -23.73
CA LYS A 253 5.75 -3.33 -23.85
C LYS A 253 6.25 -2.82 -22.50
N MET A 254 6.75 -3.73 -21.68
CA MET A 254 7.32 -3.42 -20.36
C MET A 254 8.77 -3.96 -20.24
N PRO A 255 9.73 -3.39 -21.01
CA PRO A 255 11.13 -3.82 -20.91
C PRO A 255 11.74 -3.33 -19.59
N ASN A 256 12.55 -4.17 -18.95
CA ASN A 256 13.32 -3.81 -17.74
C ASN A 256 12.46 -3.40 -16.52
N ALA A 257 11.18 -3.76 -16.48
CA ALA A 257 10.38 -3.55 -15.29
C ALA A 257 10.96 -4.39 -14.14
N VAL A 258 11.21 -3.78 -12.98
CA VAL A 258 11.81 -4.43 -11.82
C VAL A 258 11.33 -3.76 -10.53
N GLY A 259 11.07 -4.57 -9.50
CA GLY A 259 10.57 -4.14 -8.20
C GLY A 259 11.47 -4.57 -7.04
N ILE A 260 10.95 -4.48 -5.84
CA ILE A 260 11.65 -4.87 -4.62
C ILE A 260 11.56 -6.39 -4.44
N PRO A 261 12.68 -7.10 -4.17
CA PRO A 261 12.65 -8.53 -3.90
C PRO A 261 11.76 -8.88 -2.70
N GLU A 262 10.88 -9.87 -2.87
CA GLU A 262 9.88 -10.23 -1.85
C GLU A 262 10.48 -10.73 -0.54
N GLU A 263 11.63 -11.40 -0.61
CA GLU A 263 12.39 -11.81 0.57
C GLU A 263 12.86 -10.62 1.41
N GLN A 264 13.18 -9.48 0.79
CA GLN A 264 13.52 -8.25 1.52
C GLN A 264 12.29 -7.60 2.15
N LEU A 265 11.14 -7.62 1.47
CA LEU A 265 9.88 -7.18 2.05
C LEU A 265 9.47 -8.07 3.24
N ARG A 266 9.64 -9.39 3.12
CA ARG A 266 9.40 -10.33 4.22
C ARG A 266 10.34 -10.12 5.39
N GLN A 267 11.60 -9.78 5.12
CA GLN A 267 12.57 -9.41 6.15
C GLN A 267 12.13 -8.13 6.88
N ALA A 268 11.73 -7.09 6.15
CA ALA A 268 11.25 -5.84 6.72
C ALA A 268 9.99 -6.04 7.58
N ALA A 269 9.04 -6.86 7.11
CA ALA A 269 7.80 -7.18 7.83
C ALA A 269 8.02 -7.94 9.16
N LYS A 270 9.19 -8.56 9.36
CA LYS A 270 9.58 -9.21 10.63
C LYS A 270 10.16 -8.25 11.67
N SER A 271 10.25 -6.97 11.34
CA SER A 271 10.74 -5.91 12.20
C SER A 271 9.64 -4.89 12.52
N ALA A 272 9.96 -3.61 12.71
CA ALA A 272 8.94 -2.58 12.98
C ALA A 272 8.10 -2.15 11.75
N VAL A 273 8.36 -2.72 10.58
CA VAL A 273 7.55 -2.43 9.38
C VAL A 273 6.21 -3.15 9.49
N CYS A 274 5.18 -2.40 9.86
CA CYS A 274 3.83 -2.92 10.11
C CYS A 274 2.84 -2.72 8.97
N LYS A 275 3.20 -1.94 7.94
CA LYS A 275 2.41 -1.70 6.73
C LYS A 275 3.33 -1.67 5.52
N ILE A 276 2.92 -2.34 4.44
CA ILE A 276 3.62 -2.33 3.15
C ILE A 276 2.62 -1.99 2.05
N ASN A 277 2.94 -0.95 1.27
CA ASN A 277 2.12 -0.48 0.16
C ASN A 277 2.34 -1.32 -1.10
N ILE A 278 1.24 -1.75 -1.71
CA ILE A 278 1.22 -2.56 -2.93
C ILE A 278 0.21 -1.95 -3.91
N ASP A 279 0.69 -1.33 -4.96
CA ASP A 279 -0.10 -0.75 -6.05
C ASP A 279 0.30 -1.32 -7.41
N SER A 280 1.55 -1.13 -7.86
CA SER A 280 1.99 -1.54 -9.20
C SER A 280 1.75 -3.02 -9.48
N ASP A 281 1.89 -3.89 -8.47
CA ASP A 281 1.65 -5.34 -8.63
C ASP A 281 0.19 -5.62 -8.99
N SER A 282 -0.75 -4.92 -8.36
CA SER A 282 -2.19 -5.01 -8.67
C SER A 282 -2.50 -4.57 -10.09
N ARG A 283 -1.89 -3.45 -10.52
CA ARG A 283 -2.04 -2.93 -11.89
C ARG A 283 -1.49 -3.90 -12.93
N LEU A 284 -0.36 -4.56 -12.64
CA LEU A 284 0.24 -5.58 -13.50
C LEU A 284 -0.65 -6.81 -13.64
N ALA A 285 -1.12 -7.38 -12.53
CA ALA A 285 -2.00 -8.55 -12.55
C ALA A 285 -3.30 -8.27 -13.31
N PHE A 286 -3.92 -7.11 -13.06
CA PHE A 286 -5.11 -6.67 -13.80
C PHE A 286 -4.83 -6.57 -15.31
N THR A 287 -3.76 -5.88 -15.69
CA THR A 287 -3.41 -5.64 -17.10
C THR A 287 -3.06 -6.95 -17.81
N ALA A 288 -2.35 -7.86 -17.13
CA ALA A 288 -2.02 -9.18 -17.66
C ALA A 288 -3.29 -9.97 -18.01
N GLY A 289 -4.25 -10.08 -17.07
CA GLY A 289 -5.48 -10.83 -17.32
C GLY A 289 -6.34 -10.23 -18.42
N VAL A 290 -6.42 -8.91 -18.53
CA VAL A 290 -7.16 -8.24 -19.61
C VAL A 290 -6.49 -8.47 -20.97
N ARG A 291 -5.17 -8.31 -21.06
CA ARG A 291 -4.44 -8.49 -22.32
C ARG A 291 -4.47 -9.92 -22.83
N GLU A 292 -4.19 -10.87 -21.95
CA GLU A 292 -4.27 -12.30 -22.27
C GLU A 292 -5.67 -12.66 -22.79
N THR A 293 -6.73 -12.21 -22.10
CA THR A 293 -8.10 -12.48 -22.54
C THR A 293 -8.40 -11.92 -23.93
N PHE A 294 -7.97 -10.71 -24.25
CA PHE A 294 -8.23 -10.12 -25.57
C PHE A 294 -7.39 -10.76 -26.69
N ASP A 295 -6.21 -11.28 -26.38
CA ASP A 295 -5.38 -11.98 -27.36
C ASP A 295 -5.89 -13.40 -27.63
N GLU A 296 -6.23 -14.14 -26.57
CA GLU A 296 -6.75 -15.51 -26.68
C GLU A 296 -8.19 -15.58 -27.19
N HIS A 297 -9.00 -14.56 -26.87
CA HIS A 297 -10.41 -14.47 -27.19
C HIS A 297 -10.78 -13.11 -27.80
N PRO A 298 -10.32 -12.84 -29.04
CA PRO A 298 -10.54 -11.54 -29.68
C PRO A 298 -12.04 -11.21 -29.94
N GLU A 299 -12.92 -12.21 -29.87
CA GLU A 299 -14.37 -12.06 -29.97
C GLU A 299 -15.02 -11.56 -28.65
N TYR A 300 -14.31 -11.57 -27.54
CA TYR A 300 -14.87 -11.13 -26.25
C TYR A 300 -15.03 -9.60 -26.19
N PHE A 301 -16.21 -9.16 -25.81
CA PHE A 301 -16.53 -7.73 -25.63
C PHE A 301 -17.35 -7.45 -24.36
N ASP A 302 -17.69 -8.49 -23.59
CA ASP A 302 -18.38 -8.35 -22.30
C ASP A 302 -17.33 -8.08 -21.19
N PRO A 303 -17.43 -6.93 -20.46
CA PRO A 303 -16.52 -6.63 -19.36
C PRO A 303 -16.37 -7.74 -18.32
N ARG A 304 -17.44 -8.51 -18.07
CA ARG A 304 -17.41 -9.62 -17.13
C ARG A 304 -16.42 -10.72 -17.53
N GLN A 305 -16.13 -10.88 -18.81
CA GLN A 305 -15.20 -11.88 -19.32
C GLN A 305 -13.74 -11.44 -19.05
N TYR A 306 -13.32 -10.27 -19.58
CA TYR A 306 -11.93 -9.83 -19.42
C TYR A 306 -11.61 -9.26 -18.04
N CYS A 307 -12.56 -8.59 -17.38
CA CYS A 307 -12.39 -8.19 -15.98
C CYS A 307 -12.49 -9.39 -15.02
N GLY A 308 -13.23 -10.46 -15.38
CA GLY A 308 -13.28 -11.70 -14.62
C GLY A 308 -11.91 -12.35 -14.50
N LYS A 309 -11.20 -12.55 -15.62
CA LYS A 309 -9.83 -13.07 -15.64
C LYS A 309 -8.84 -12.17 -14.88
N ALA A 310 -8.94 -10.86 -15.08
CA ALA A 310 -8.14 -9.88 -14.34
C ALA A 310 -8.33 -10.00 -12.83
N ARG A 311 -9.58 -10.18 -12.37
CA ARG A 311 -9.90 -10.38 -10.96
C ARG A 311 -9.31 -11.66 -10.38
N GLU A 312 -9.32 -12.77 -11.14
CA GLU A 312 -8.69 -14.03 -10.74
C GLU A 312 -7.18 -13.86 -10.51
N TYR A 313 -6.48 -13.17 -11.42
CA TYR A 313 -5.04 -12.91 -11.28
C TYR A 313 -4.73 -12.03 -10.07
N MET A 314 -5.53 -10.99 -9.85
CA MET A 314 -5.35 -10.14 -8.68
C MET A 314 -5.63 -10.90 -7.36
N GLU A 315 -6.65 -11.76 -7.31
CA GLU A 315 -6.94 -12.57 -6.12
C GLU A 315 -5.76 -13.50 -5.79
N GLN A 316 -5.18 -14.16 -6.79
CA GLN A 316 -3.98 -14.99 -6.63
C GLN A 316 -2.79 -14.16 -6.11
N LEU A 317 -2.54 -13.00 -6.72
CA LEU A 317 -1.51 -12.07 -6.27
C LEU A 317 -1.70 -11.67 -4.80
N TYR A 318 -2.90 -11.23 -4.41
CA TYR A 318 -3.15 -10.78 -3.05
C TYR A 318 -3.00 -11.91 -2.04
N LYS A 319 -3.44 -13.13 -2.35
CA LYS A 319 -3.24 -14.30 -1.50
C LYS A 319 -1.76 -14.60 -1.30
N HIS A 320 -0.97 -14.60 -2.39
CA HIS A 320 0.48 -14.75 -2.31
C HIS A 320 1.12 -13.66 -1.42
N LYS A 321 0.76 -12.38 -1.63
CA LYS A 321 1.29 -11.29 -0.80
C LYS A 321 0.96 -11.47 0.68
N ILE A 322 -0.26 -11.83 1.01
CA ILE A 322 -0.72 -12.03 2.40
C ILE A 322 0.07 -13.17 3.07
N ILE A 323 0.24 -14.31 2.40
CA ILE A 323 0.86 -15.51 2.96
C ILE A 323 2.39 -15.37 2.98
N ASP A 324 2.99 -15.22 1.79
CA ASP A 324 4.42 -15.44 1.61
C ASP A 324 5.26 -14.20 1.87
N VAL A 325 4.71 -13.01 1.57
CA VAL A 325 5.45 -11.75 1.66
C VAL A 325 5.20 -11.04 2.98
N LEU A 326 3.95 -10.83 3.35
CA LEU A 326 3.57 -10.03 4.52
C LEU A 326 3.39 -10.86 5.78
N GLY A 327 2.94 -12.13 5.65
CA GLY A 327 2.71 -13.04 6.76
C GLY A 327 1.50 -12.66 7.61
N SER A 328 0.50 -12.02 6.99
CA SER A 328 -0.70 -11.53 7.68
C SER A 328 -1.89 -12.49 7.64
N GLU A 329 -1.71 -13.70 7.14
CA GLU A 329 -2.70 -14.77 7.19
C GLU A 329 -3.10 -15.12 8.63
N ASN A 330 -4.40 -15.26 8.89
CA ASN A 330 -4.97 -15.56 10.22
C ASN A 330 -4.57 -14.54 11.31
N LYS A 331 -4.52 -13.25 10.96
CA LYS A 331 -4.11 -12.17 11.87
C LYS A 331 -5.23 -11.20 12.25
N LEU A 332 -6.50 -11.53 11.96
CA LEU A 332 -7.63 -10.79 12.53
C LEU A 332 -7.63 -10.92 14.06
N ALA A 333 -8.13 -9.89 14.77
CA ALA A 333 -8.28 -9.92 16.22
C ALA A 333 -9.26 -11.02 16.67
N ASN A 334 -10.30 -11.27 15.88
CA ASN A 334 -11.27 -12.34 16.06
C ASN A 334 -11.25 -13.25 14.84
N LEU A 335 -10.99 -14.53 15.05
CA LEU A 335 -10.90 -15.53 13.98
C LEU A 335 -12.19 -16.37 13.83
N ASP A 336 -13.19 -16.11 14.67
CA ASP A 336 -14.47 -16.85 14.72
C ASP A 336 -15.45 -16.37 13.63
#